data_93152bc3a27c677b15010d1b8e13ddf9
#
_entry.id   93152bc3a27c677b15010d1b8e13ddf9
#
_cell.length_a   1.000
_cell.length_b   1.000
_cell.length_c   1.000
_cell.angle_alpha   90.00
_cell.angle_beta   90.00
_cell.angle_gamma   90.00
#
_symmetry.space_group_name_H-M   'P 1'
#
loop_
_entity.id
_entity.type
_entity.pdbx_description
1 polymer ?
#
loop_
_entity_poly.entity_id
_entity_poly.type
_entity_poly.pdbx_seq_one_letter_code
_entity_poly.pdbx_strand_id
1 'polypeptide(L)'
;MVIGIDIDNCLISTTEAVLQQHYVDTGERLTLDDITSYYIENHVSDEYRDDFHLIFLKKEMWKRAKVIPNCVEVIKRLHGQGHQIYFVTSTEAKNVAKKASFLQRTFPFLNIRKRLITTHCKQMIKCDVLIDDYEENLKNGSYFGILMNYSWNRNFDDASDDKIYRVFDWTQVEPMLEVITKIMAESKNKKRG
;
A
#
# COMPACT_ATOMS: atom_id res chain seq x y z
N MET A 1 -3.62 12.52 -13.57
CA MET A 1 -4.26 11.24 -13.21
C MET A 1 -4.84 11.29 -11.82
N VAL A 2 -5.78 10.41 -11.53
CA VAL A 2 -6.24 10.09 -10.17
C VAL A 2 -5.45 8.87 -9.69
N ILE A 3 -4.71 9.03 -8.59
CA ILE A 3 -3.83 7.99 -8.04
C ILE A 3 -4.32 7.61 -6.65
N GLY A 4 -4.73 6.35 -6.50
CA GLY A 4 -4.99 5.72 -5.21
C GLY A 4 -3.71 5.11 -4.66
N ILE A 5 -3.48 5.23 -3.36
CA ILE A 5 -2.28 4.71 -2.69
C ILE A 5 -2.72 4.01 -1.41
N ASP A 6 -2.35 2.74 -1.25
CA ASP A 6 -2.50 2.07 0.04
C ASP A 6 -1.60 2.68 1.11
N ILE A 7 -1.89 2.43 2.38
CA ILE A 7 -1.16 2.99 3.51
C ILE A 7 -0.15 1.99 4.06
N ASP A 8 -0.62 0.79 4.40
CA ASP A 8 0.22 -0.24 5.04
C ASP A 8 1.23 -0.77 4.02
N ASN A 9 2.48 -0.86 4.39
CA ASN A 9 3.61 -1.28 3.55
C ASN A 9 3.77 -0.50 2.21
N CYS A 10 2.92 0.49 1.96
CA CYS A 10 3.12 1.45 0.86
C CYS A 10 3.64 2.80 1.35
N LEU A 11 3.18 3.28 2.51
CA LEU A 11 3.57 4.57 3.10
C LEU A 11 4.26 4.41 4.45
N ILE A 12 3.87 3.38 5.21
CA ILE A 12 4.44 3.02 6.51
C ILE A 12 4.81 1.54 6.53
N SER A 13 5.91 1.22 7.22
CA SER A 13 6.41 -0.15 7.40
C SER A 13 5.58 -0.90 8.45
N THR A 14 4.30 -1.19 8.14
CA THR A 14 3.37 -1.78 9.11
C THR A 14 3.81 -3.19 9.50
N THR A 15 4.16 -4.05 8.53
CA THR A 15 4.60 -5.42 8.79
C THR A 15 5.85 -5.46 9.67
N GLU A 16 6.87 -4.66 9.37
CA GLU A 16 8.07 -4.57 10.24
C GLU A 16 7.72 -4.17 11.68
N ALA A 17 6.83 -3.18 11.84
CA ALA A 17 6.41 -2.71 13.17
C ALA A 17 5.64 -3.79 13.93
N VAL A 18 4.80 -4.55 13.23
CA VAL A 18 4.06 -5.69 13.78
C VAL A 18 5.02 -6.79 14.24
N LEU A 19 5.97 -7.19 13.40
CA LEU A 19 6.96 -8.22 13.74
C LEU A 19 7.85 -7.80 14.92
N GLN A 20 8.28 -6.53 14.97
CA GLN A 20 9.03 -6.00 16.11
C GLN A 20 8.20 -5.99 17.39
N GLN A 21 6.92 -5.65 17.31
CA GLN A 21 6.04 -5.68 18.49
C GLN A 21 5.76 -7.11 18.93
N HIS A 22 5.54 -8.03 17.99
CA HIS A 22 5.37 -9.45 18.27
C HIS A 22 6.58 -10.02 19.02
N TYR A 23 7.79 -9.74 18.54
CA TYR A 23 9.02 -10.14 19.22
C TYR A 23 9.09 -9.62 20.66
N VAL A 24 8.71 -8.36 20.90
CA VAL A 24 8.72 -7.78 22.26
C VAL A 24 7.72 -8.48 23.18
N ASP A 25 6.57 -8.89 22.63
CA ASP A 25 5.49 -9.47 23.41
C ASP A 25 5.71 -10.96 23.70
N THR A 26 6.35 -11.69 22.79
CA THR A 26 6.41 -13.17 22.83
C THR A 26 7.83 -13.73 22.87
N GLY A 27 8.84 -12.98 22.42
CA GLY A 27 10.20 -13.47 22.18
C GLY A 27 10.37 -14.20 20.84
N GLU A 28 9.29 -14.47 20.09
CA GLU A 28 9.35 -15.10 18.77
C GLU A 28 9.88 -14.10 17.72
N ARG A 29 10.95 -14.50 17.04
CA ARG A 29 11.64 -13.63 16.07
C ARG A 29 11.30 -14.02 14.64
N LEU A 30 10.59 -13.16 13.94
CA LEU A 30 10.32 -13.25 12.52
C LEU A 30 10.89 -12.03 11.80
N THR A 31 11.31 -12.23 10.57
CA THR A 31 11.79 -11.18 9.64
C THR A 31 10.80 -10.99 8.50
N LEU A 32 10.98 -9.95 7.68
CA LEU A 32 10.14 -9.77 6.49
C LEU A 32 10.26 -10.95 5.51
N ASP A 33 11.43 -11.57 5.40
CA ASP A 33 11.65 -12.70 4.48
C ASP A 33 10.93 -13.98 4.93
N ASP A 34 10.59 -14.10 6.21
CA ASP A 34 9.81 -15.21 6.74
C ASP A 34 8.33 -15.09 6.37
N ILE A 35 7.85 -13.88 6.04
CA ILE A 35 6.45 -13.62 5.67
C ILE A 35 6.28 -13.84 4.16
N THR A 36 5.86 -15.04 3.78
CA THR A 36 5.73 -15.47 2.37
C THR A 36 4.30 -15.46 1.85
N SER A 37 3.34 -15.00 2.65
CA SER A 37 1.95 -14.75 2.27
C SER A 37 1.43 -13.49 2.97
N TYR A 38 0.38 -12.87 2.42
CA TYR A 38 -0.18 -11.61 2.91
C TYR A 38 -0.65 -11.66 4.38
N TYR A 39 -1.14 -12.80 4.83
CA TYR A 39 -1.66 -13.01 6.18
C TYR A 39 -0.51 -13.36 7.12
N ILE A 40 -0.01 -12.37 7.89
CA ILE A 40 1.15 -12.50 8.79
C ILE A 40 0.88 -13.58 9.85
N GLU A 41 -0.35 -13.70 10.33
CA GLU A 41 -0.77 -14.69 11.35
C GLU A 41 -0.53 -16.14 10.92
N ASN A 42 -0.40 -16.42 9.63
CA ASN A 42 -0.06 -17.76 9.13
C ASN A 42 1.41 -18.14 9.38
N HIS A 43 2.25 -17.18 9.76
CA HIS A 43 3.70 -17.35 9.94
C HIS A 43 4.14 -17.32 11.40
N VAL A 44 3.22 -17.01 12.34
CA VAL A 44 3.51 -17.07 13.78
C VAL A 44 3.19 -18.45 14.34
N SER A 45 3.81 -18.81 15.47
CA SER A 45 3.51 -20.05 16.19
C SER A 45 2.05 -20.13 16.57
N ASP A 46 1.49 -21.36 16.58
CA ASP A 46 0.06 -21.62 16.81
C ASP A 46 -0.45 -20.99 18.11
N GLU A 47 0.37 -20.95 19.15
CA GLU A 47 0.03 -20.36 20.46
C GLU A 47 -0.27 -18.85 20.42
N TYR A 48 0.23 -18.12 19.39
CA TYR A 48 0.03 -16.66 19.25
C TYR A 48 -0.98 -16.30 18.17
N ARG A 49 -1.38 -17.24 17.32
CA ARG A 49 -2.15 -16.99 16.10
C ARG A 49 -3.50 -16.35 16.36
N ASP A 50 -4.27 -16.87 17.31
CA ASP A 50 -5.63 -16.40 17.58
C ASP A 50 -5.68 -14.95 18.05
N ASP A 51 -4.71 -14.53 18.86
CA ASP A 51 -4.62 -13.19 19.43
C ASP A 51 -3.73 -12.23 18.60
N PHE A 52 -3.12 -12.71 17.52
CA PHE A 52 -2.19 -11.91 16.70
C PHE A 52 -2.80 -10.59 16.21
N HIS A 53 -4.07 -10.60 15.83
CA HIS A 53 -4.80 -9.41 15.38
C HIS A 53 -4.86 -8.29 16.44
N LEU A 54 -4.72 -8.60 17.74
CA LEU A 54 -4.72 -7.61 18.83
C LEU A 54 -3.49 -6.70 18.79
N ILE A 55 -2.42 -7.11 18.11
CA ILE A 55 -1.18 -6.34 17.98
C ILE A 55 -1.44 -4.99 17.28
N PHE A 56 -2.36 -4.94 16.30
CA PHE A 56 -2.75 -3.74 15.58
C PHE A 56 -3.49 -2.71 16.46
N LEU A 57 -3.93 -3.12 17.67
CA LEU A 57 -4.55 -2.22 18.64
C LEU A 57 -3.52 -1.53 19.53
N LYS A 58 -2.32 -2.08 19.64
CA LYS A 58 -1.26 -1.59 20.54
C LYS A 58 -0.70 -0.27 20.01
N LYS A 59 -0.66 0.72 20.88
CA LYS A 59 -0.07 2.04 20.57
C LYS A 59 1.42 1.93 20.27
N GLU A 60 2.09 1.01 20.93
CA GLU A 60 3.53 0.75 20.82
C GLU A 60 3.89 0.27 19.41
N MET A 61 3.09 -0.61 18.81
CA MET A 61 3.25 -1.04 17.42
C MET A 61 3.22 0.16 16.46
N TRP A 62 2.24 1.04 16.59
CA TRP A 62 2.12 2.23 15.73
C TRP A 62 3.26 3.24 15.91
N LYS A 63 3.93 3.28 17.09
CA LYS A 63 5.13 4.08 17.29
C LYS A 63 6.37 3.51 16.60
N ARG A 64 6.39 2.20 16.32
CA ARG A 64 7.47 1.52 15.61
C ARG A 64 7.38 1.68 14.10
N ALA A 65 6.16 1.81 13.58
CA ALA A 65 5.92 1.98 12.15
C ALA A 65 6.60 3.26 11.63
N LYS A 66 7.48 3.09 10.63
CA LYS A 66 8.27 4.17 10.03
C LYS A 66 7.69 4.54 8.67
N VAL A 67 7.89 5.79 8.28
CA VAL A 67 7.59 6.24 6.92
C VAL A 67 8.54 5.54 5.94
N ILE A 68 7.98 4.98 4.87
CA ILE A 68 8.78 4.32 3.83
C ILE A 68 9.61 5.39 3.09
N PRO A 69 10.91 5.13 2.85
CA PRO A 69 11.79 6.10 2.21
C PRO A 69 11.25 6.61 0.86
N ASN A 70 11.50 7.87 0.57
CA ASN A 70 11.16 8.58 -0.68
C ASN A 70 9.66 8.77 -0.95
N CYS A 71 8.73 8.14 -0.20
CA CYS A 71 7.31 8.24 -0.52
C CYS A 71 6.78 9.68 -0.39
N VAL A 72 7.24 10.44 0.60
CA VAL A 72 6.79 11.82 0.83
C VAL A 72 7.22 12.74 -0.31
N GLU A 73 8.49 12.64 -0.72
CA GLU A 73 9.08 13.44 -1.79
C GLU A 73 8.43 13.14 -3.14
N VAL A 74 8.24 11.85 -3.45
CA VAL A 74 7.57 11.42 -4.69
C VAL A 74 6.12 11.90 -4.71
N ILE A 75 5.35 11.67 -3.65
CA ILE A 75 3.95 12.11 -3.58
C ILE A 75 3.83 13.64 -3.67
N LYS A 76 4.78 14.39 -3.06
CA LYS A 76 4.81 15.85 -3.16
C LYS A 76 5.05 16.32 -4.60
N ARG A 77 5.98 15.66 -5.33
CA ARG A 77 6.21 15.98 -6.77
C ARG A 77 4.97 15.64 -7.61
N LEU A 78 4.40 14.44 -7.45
CA LEU A 78 3.19 14.04 -8.17
C LEU A 78 2.04 15.01 -7.94
N HIS A 79 1.84 15.45 -6.69
CA HIS A 79 0.84 16.48 -6.39
C HIS A 79 1.15 17.81 -7.06
N GLY A 80 2.41 18.25 -7.08
CA GLY A 80 2.88 19.46 -7.76
C GLY A 80 2.69 19.40 -9.27
N GLN A 81 2.75 18.22 -9.88
CA GLN A 81 2.47 17.96 -11.30
C GLN A 81 0.97 17.92 -11.63
N GLY A 82 0.09 18.13 -10.63
CA GLY A 82 -1.36 18.19 -10.82
C GLY A 82 -2.06 16.83 -10.72
N HIS A 83 -1.39 15.77 -10.28
CA HIS A 83 -2.06 14.50 -9.99
C HIS A 83 -2.97 14.60 -8.76
N GLN A 84 -4.13 13.95 -8.81
CA GLN A 84 -5.04 13.84 -7.68
C GLN A 84 -4.68 12.61 -6.85
N ILE A 85 -4.16 12.82 -5.64
CA ILE A 85 -3.72 11.76 -4.74
C ILE A 85 -4.85 11.42 -3.77
N TYR A 86 -5.17 10.14 -3.63
CA TYR A 86 -6.07 9.58 -2.62
C TYR A 86 -5.38 8.44 -1.88
N PHE A 87 -5.64 8.35 -0.58
CA PHE A 87 -5.19 7.23 0.25
C PHE A 87 -6.33 6.25 0.42
N VAL A 88 -6.09 4.99 0.08
CA VAL A 88 -7.12 3.93 0.06
C VAL A 88 -6.65 2.79 0.94
N THR A 89 -7.34 2.52 2.04
CA THR A 89 -6.89 1.51 3.00
C THR A 89 -8.02 0.59 3.43
N SER A 90 -7.68 -0.69 3.59
CA SER A 90 -8.52 -1.68 4.28
C SER A 90 -8.14 -1.68 5.76
N THR A 91 -9.02 -1.23 6.64
CA THR A 91 -8.69 -1.15 8.07
C THR A 91 -9.92 -1.17 8.94
N GLU A 92 -9.79 -1.71 10.13
CA GLU A 92 -10.81 -1.64 11.17
C GLU A 92 -11.12 -0.20 11.59
N ALA A 93 -12.38 0.10 11.87
CA ALA A 93 -12.86 1.45 12.20
C ALA A 93 -12.02 2.13 13.32
N LYS A 94 -11.61 1.36 14.34
CA LYS A 94 -10.77 1.83 15.47
C LYS A 94 -9.37 2.30 15.06
N ASN A 95 -8.87 1.91 13.90
CA ASN A 95 -7.55 2.31 13.39
C ASN A 95 -7.62 3.46 12.38
N VAL A 96 -8.81 3.82 11.87
CA VAL A 96 -8.98 4.92 10.91
C VAL A 96 -8.41 6.25 11.43
N ALA A 97 -8.71 6.59 12.69
CA ALA A 97 -8.21 7.82 13.31
C ALA A 97 -6.69 7.86 13.43
N LYS A 98 -6.03 6.71 13.69
CA LYS A 98 -4.56 6.60 13.76
C LYS A 98 -3.95 6.83 12.38
N LYS A 99 -4.49 6.19 11.34
CA LYS A 99 -4.05 6.37 9.95
C LYS A 99 -4.29 7.80 9.45
N ALA A 100 -5.46 8.38 9.71
CA ALA A 100 -5.74 9.78 9.37
C ALA A 100 -4.76 10.75 10.04
N SER A 101 -4.46 10.55 11.32
CA SER A 101 -3.48 11.35 12.05
C SER A 101 -2.05 11.18 11.51
N PHE A 102 -1.67 9.96 11.13
CA PHE A 102 -0.39 9.71 10.47
C PHE A 102 -0.31 10.48 9.16
N LEU A 103 -1.29 10.32 8.26
CA LEU A 103 -1.33 11.00 6.97
C LEU A 103 -1.29 12.52 7.11
N GLN A 104 -2.03 13.10 8.06
CA GLN A 104 -2.07 14.54 8.30
C GLN A 104 -0.69 15.10 8.70
N ARG A 105 0.08 14.35 9.50
CA ARG A 105 1.44 14.76 9.89
C ARG A 105 2.45 14.56 8.75
N THR A 106 2.32 13.47 8.00
CA THR A 106 3.28 13.08 6.96
C THR A 106 3.10 13.87 5.67
N PHE A 107 1.84 14.19 5.31
CA PHE A 107 1.47 14.91 4.08
C PHE A 107 0.69 16.20 4.39
N PRO A 108 1.28 17.19 5.09
CA PRO A 108 0.57 18.41 5.51
C PRO A 108 0.11 19.28 4.33
N PHE A 109 0.66 19.06 3.14
CA PHE A 109 0.28 19.75 1.89
C PHE A 109 -0.99 19.15 1.25
N LEU A 110 -1.55 18.06 1.80
CA LEU A 110 -2.78 17.42 1.33
C LEU A 110 -3.93 17.60 2.34
N ASN A 111 -5.13 17.85 1.84
CA ASN A 111 -6.34 17.82 2.70
C ASN A 111 -6.79 16.37 2.91
N ILE A 112 -6.29 15.72 3.95
CA ILE A 112 -6.54 14.30 4.23
C ILE A 112 -8.03 13.98 4.41
N ARG A 113 -8.84 14.90 4.98
CA ARG A 113 -10.29 14.70 5.16
C ARG A 113 -11.03 14.45 3.84
N LYS A 114 -10.49 14.95 2.73
CA LYS A 114 -11.06 14.79 1.38
C LYS A 114 -10.38 13.68 0.57
N ARG A 115 -9.36 13.01 1.13
CA ARG A 115 -8.47 12.13 0.37
C ARG A 115 -8.29 10.74 0.98
N LEU A 116 -8.80 10.50 2.19
CA LEU A 116 -8.77 9.19 2.81
C LEU A 116 -10.07 8.44 2.51
N ILE A 117 -9.92 7.25 1.95
CA ILE A 117 -11.00 6.31 1.64
C ILE A 117 -10.71 5.01 2.39
N THR A 118 -11.70 4.50 3.09
CA THR A 118 -11.62 3.20 3.76
C THR A 118 -12.57 2.21 3.07
N THR A 119 -12.03 1.09 2.61
CA THR A 119 -12.81 0.03 1.94
C THR A 119 -12.05 -1.28 1.99
N HIS A 120 -12.76 -2.39 2.10
CA HIS A 120 -12.24 -3.74 1.91
C HIS A 120 -12.41 -4.25 0.46
N CYS A 121 -13.01 -3.44 -0.42
CA CYS A 121 -13.19 -3.76 -1.84
C CYS A 121 -12.57 -2.65 -2.70
N LYS A 122 -11.23 -2.70 -2.86
CA LYS A 122 -10.48 -1.67 -3.60
C LYS A 122 -10.81 -1.67 -5.10
N GLN A 123 -11.30 -2.78 -5.64
CA GLN A 123 -11.76 -2.88 -7.04
C GLN A 123 -12.90 -1.91 -7.38
N MET A 124 -13.65 -1.43 -6.38
CA MET A 124 -14.71 -0.43 -6.55
C MET A 124 -14.19 1.01 -6.64
N ILE A 125 -12.90 1.24 -6.38
CA ILE A 125 -12.32 2.59 -6.42
C ILE A 125 -12.14 3.05 -7.86
N LYS A 126 -12.64 4.24 -8.14
CA LYS A 126 -12.45 4.89 -9.44
C LYS A 126 -11.18 5.74 -9.41
N CYS A 127 -10.08 5.17 -9.90
CA CYS A 127 -8.81 5.88 -10.12
C CYS A 127 -8.18 5.43 -11.45
N ASP A 128 -7.14 6.13 -11.88
CA ASP A 128 -6.35 5.74 -13.06
C ASP A 128 -5.30 4.71 -12.68
N VAL A 129 -4.71 4.86 -11.49
CA VAL A 129 -3.67 3.98 -10.94
C VAL A 129 -3.95 3.71 -9.47
N LEU A 130 -3.78 2.46 -9.03
CA LEU A 130 -3.72 2.07 -7.61
C LEU A 130 -2.33 1.53 -7.29
N ILE A 131 -1.71 2.04 -6.21
CA ILE A 131 -0.44 1.55 -5.64
C ILE A 131 -0.77 0.74 -4.41
N ASP A 132 -0.34 -0.53 -4.35
CA ASP A 132 -0.68 -1.45 -3.27
C ASP A 132 0.45 -2.48 -3.07
N ASP A 133 0.55 -3.12 -1.91
CA ASP A 133 1.48 -4.21 -1.62
C ASP A 133 0.83 -5.59 -1.73
N TYR A 134 -0.48 -5.64 -2.00
CA TYR A 134 -1.25 -6.86 -2.13
C TYR A 134 -1.88 -6.98 -3.52
N GLU A 135 -1.42 -7.97 -4.30
CA GLU A 135 -1.82 -8.17 -5.69
C GLU A 135 -3.33 -8.40 -5.86
N GLU A 136 -4.01 -9.00 -4.89
CA GLU A 136 -5.46 -9.23 -4.97
C GLU A 136 -6.26 -7.91 -4.96
N ASN A 137 -5.71 -6.85 -4.35
CA ASN A 137 -6.29 -5.51 -4.41
C ASN A 137 -6.15 -4.87 -5.80
N LEU A 138 -5.16 -5.30 -6.58
CA LEU A 138 -4.86 -4.75 -7.91
C LEU A 138 -5.59 -5.49 -9.03
N LYS A 139 -5.88 -6.78 -8.83
CA LYS A 139 -6.62 -7.61 -9.79
C LYS A 139 -8.07 -7.15 -9.96
N ASN A 140 -8.60 -7.29 -11.18
CA ASN A 140 -9.99 -7.01 -11.52
C ASN A 140 -10.45 -5.56 -11.28
N GLY A 141 -9.53 -4.63 -10.99
CA GLY A 141 -9.82 -3.20 -10.92
C GLY A 141 -9.95 -2.56 -12.30
N SER A 142 -10.63 -1.39 -12.37
CA SER A 142 -10.69 -0.60 -13.61
C SER A 142 -9.45 0.28 -13.86
N TYR A 143 -8.46 0.20 -12.98
CA TYR A 143 -7.21 0.98 -12.93
C TYR A 143 -6.01 0.13 -13.35
N PHE A 144 -4.88 0.80 -13.59
CA PHE A 144 -3.57 0.15 -13.60
C PHE A 144 -3.06 -0.04 -12.17
N GLY A 145 -2.48 -1.20 -11.88
CA GLY A 145 -1.86 -1.51 -10.59
C GLY A 145 -0.37 -1.21 -10.58
N ILE A 146 0.13 -0.60 -9.51
CA ILE A 146 1.56 -0.59 -9.18
C ILE A 146 1.73 -1.43 -7.92
N LEU A 147 2.39 -2.59 -8.05
CA LEU A 147 2.62 -3.53 -6.96
C LEU A 147 3.96 -3.22 -6.29
N MET A 148 3.92 -2.78 -5.03
CA MET A 148 5.10 -2.64 -4.20
C MET A 148 5.65 -4.02 -3.86
N ASN A 149 6.94 -4.29 -4.19
CA ASN A 149 7.56 -5.60 -4.02
C ASN A 149 7.83 -5.93 -2.56
N TYR A 150 7.30 -7.06 -2.12
CA TYR A 150 7.56 -7.66 -0.81
C TYR A 150 7.67 -9.18 -0.90
N SER A 151 8.12 -9.83 0.17
CA SER A 151 8.26 -11.28 0.24
C SER A 151 6.95 -12.02 0.03
N TRP A 152 5.82 -11.49 0.53
CA TRP A 152 4.49 -12.11 0.42
C TRP A 152 3.85 -12.04 -0.97
N ASN A 153 4.31 -11.13 -1.85
CA ASN A 153 3.82 -11.02 -3.23
C ASN A 153 4.86 -11.43 -4.28
N ARG A 154 6.02 -11.97 -3.85
CA ARG A 154 7.13 -12.36 -4.74
C ARG A 154 6.74 -13.39 -5.78
N ASN A 155 5.79 -14.27 -5.45
CA ASN A 155 5.33 -15.35 -6.33
C ASN A 155 4.25 -14.90 -7.34
N PHE A 156 3.79 -13.65 -7.25
CA PHE A 156 2.90 -13.11 -8.25
C PHE A 156 3.63 -12.98 -9.60
N ASP A 157 3.07 -13.61 -10.64
CA ASP A 157 3.60 -13.52 -11.99
C ASP A 157 3.17 -12.19 -12.64
N ASP A 158 4.11 -11.27 -12.75
CA ASP A 158 3.89 -9.94 -13.32
C ASP A 158 3.44 -10.00 -14.79
N ALA A 159 3.73 -11.09 -15.53
CA ALA A 159 3.27 -11.30 -16.90
C ALA A 159 1.82 -11.81 -16.99
N SER A 160 1.22 -12.22 -15.88
CA SER A 160 -0.15 -12.75 -15.85
C SER A 160 -1.23 -11.67 -15.97
N ASP A 161 -0.90 -10.39 -15.75
CA ASP A 161 -1.82 -9.26 -15.86
C ASP A 161 -1.12 -8.05 -16.49
N ASP A 162 -1.53 -7.66 -17.68
CA ASP A 162 -0.95 -6.57 -18.48
C ASP A 162 -1.18 -5.16 -17.89
N LYS A 163 -1.92 -5.06 -16.79
CA LYS A 163 -2.19 -3.82 -16.07
C LYS A 163 -1.48 -3.70 -14.74
N ILE A 164 -0.78 -4.73 -14.25
CA ILE A 164 -0.08 -4.70 -12.98
C ILE A 164 1.43 -4.63 -13.21
N TYR A 165 2.07 -3.63 -12.64
CA TYR A 165 3.50 -3.36 -12.78
C TYR A 165 4.17 -3.37 -11.42
N ARG A 166 5.23 -4.17 -11.26
CA ARG A 166 6.00 -4.25 -10.02
C ARG A 166 7.02 -3.12 -9.92
N VAL A 167 7.15 -2.56 -8.71
CA VAL A 167 8.20 -1.62 -8.32
C VAL A 167 8.83 -2.07 -7.01
N PHE A 168 10.13 -1.79 -6.84
CA PHE A 168 10.87 -2.23 -5.65
C PHE A 168 10.97 -1.14 -4.59
N ASP A 169 10.79 0.11 -4.99
CA ASP A 169 10.77 1.26 -4.09
C ASP A 169 10.06 2.46 -4.73
N TRP A 170 9.90 3.52 -3.95
CA TRP A 170 9.22 4.74 -4.39
C TRP A 170 9.94 5.52 -5.50
N THR A 171 11.25 5.31 -5.72
CA THR A 171 11.99 5.99 -6.80
C THR A 171 11.56 5.50 -8.18
N GLN A 172 10.99 4.29 -8.25
CA GLN A 172 10.52 3.68 -9.50
C GLN A 172 9.07 4.05 -9.84
N VAL A 173 8.32 4.66 -8.89
CA VAL A 173 6.89 4.96 -9.10
C VAL A 173 6.69 6.02 -10.19
N GLU A 174 7.43 7.14 -10.18
CA GLU A 174 7.28 8.18 -11.22
C GLU A 174 7.61 7.66 -12.63
N PRO A 175 8.75 6.97 -12.88
CA PRO A 175 9.02 6.33 -14.16
C PRO A 175 7.92 5.36 -14.61
N MET A 176 7.36 4.59 -13.70
CA MET A 176 6.27 3.65 -14.01
C MET A 176 4.98 4.40 -14.40
N LEU A 177 4.65 5.50 -13.72
CA LEU A 177 3.50 6.34 -14.07
C LEU A 177 3.64 6.96 -15.47
N GLU A 178 4.85 7.29 -15.91
CA GLU A 178 5.12 7.76 -17.28
C GLU A 178 4.83 6.66 -18.31
N VAL A 179 5.24 5.41 -18.04
CA VAL A 179 4.94 4.25 -18.89
C VAL A 179 3.44 4.05 -18.98
N ILE A 180 2.73 4.00 -17.85
CA ILE A 180 1.27 3.84 -17.81
C ILE A 180 0.56 4.96 -18.58
N THR A 181 1.03 6.21 -18.45
CA THR A 181 0.46 7.36 -19.18
C THR A 181 0.53 7.16 -20.69
N LYS A 182 1.65 6.65 -21.21
CA LYS A 182 1.81 6.36 -22.64
C LYS A 182 0.84 5.27 -23.10
N ILE A 183 0.72 4.17 -22.36
CA ILE A 183 -0.20 3.07 -22.64
C ILE A 183 -1.65 3.56 -22.68
N MET A 184 -2.05 4.39 -21.70
CA MET A 184 -3.39 4.99 -21.66
C MET A 184 -3.68 5.88 -22.87
N ALA A 185 -2.68 6.65 -23.35
CA ALA A 185 -2.82 7.51 -24.51
C ALA A 185 -2.99 6.71 -25.80
N GLU A 186 -2.19 5.66 -26.00
CA GLU A 186 -2.28 4.75 -27.15
C GLU A 186 -3.63 4.03 -27.22
N SER A 187 -4.13 3.56 -26.06
CA SER A 187 -5.43 2.88 -25.97
C SER A 187 -6.60 3.80 -26.33
N LYS A 188 -6.51 5.11 -25.99
CA LYS A 188 -7.51 6.10 -26.38
C LYS A 188 -7.51 6.39 -27.88
N ASN A 189 -6.34 6.39 -28.51
CA ASN A 189 -6.21 6.64 -29.95
C ASN A 189 -6.76 5.46 -30.77
N LYS A 190 -6.52 4.21 -30.34
CA LYS A 190 -7.07 3.00 -30.99
C LYS A 190 -8.61 2.89 -30.93
N LYS A 191 -9.27 3.53 -29.97
CA LYS A 191 -10.74 3.55 -29.84
C LYS A 191 -11.41 4.65 -30.68
N ARG A 192 -10.65 5.59 -31.25
CA ARG A 192 -11.15 6.74 -32.01
C ARG A 192 -10.96 6.58 -33.53
N GLY A 193 -10.18 5.62 -33.99
CA GLY A 193 -10.00 5.24 -35.37
C GLY A 193 -10.81 3.98 -35.70
#